data_4e75155609e5bb69fbe8ff8291bcc92b
#
_entry.id   4e75155609e5bb69fbe8ff8291bcc92b
#
_cell.length_a   1.000
_cell.length_b   1.000
_cell.length_c   1.000
_cell.angle_alpha   90.00
_cell.angle_beta   90.00
_cell.angle_gamma   90.00
#
_symmetry.space_group_name_H-M   'P 1'
#
loop_
_entity.id
_entity.type
_entity.pdbx_description
1 polymer ?
#
loop_
_entity_poly.entity_id
_entity_poly.type
_entity_poly.pdbx_seq_one_letter_code
_entity_poly.pdbx_strand_id
1 'polypeptide(L)'
;MHLIRPFAGLRPASGRAAEVIAPPYDVLSSDEARTRAAGKPWSFLHISKPEIDLPVVGTNPYAPQVYAKAAENLRLMMSKGILTRDPARCYYAYRLIMGQHMQTGLVAAASVADYDINRIRKHEHTQADKEDDRVRQIDVLNAQTGPVMLAYPNAQEIDDILARCSAGAPEADATADDGVRHSLWLVRDAEIQARLTRAFDALPALYIADGHHRSAAASRVAAARRAANPRHTGEEDYNYFLAVIFPHHQMQILAYNRVVADLNSMDAGSFLARVRENFSVETSPTPVKPAMLDEFGMYLAGQWYRLAIHRRLIPVNDPVARLDARMLSDHLLGPVLGITDLRRDKRIDYVGGIRGLTELEKRVNSGEMAAAFALYPTSMDDLMAVAEAGKVMPTKSTWFEPKLADGLVSHVLD
;
A
#
# COMPACT_ATOMS: atom_id res chain seq x y z
N MET A 1 -19.61 -14.73 12.36
CA MET A 1 -18.75 -14.53 11.17
C MET A 1 -17.35 -14.35 11.69
N HIS A 2 -16.33 -14.98 11.09
CA HIS A 2 -14.94 -14.87 11.53
C HIS A 2 -14.28 -13.62 10.95
N LEU A 3 -13.33 -13.03 11.68
CA LEU A 3 -12.54 -11.87 11.22
C LEU A 3 -11.77 -12.19 9.94
N ILE A 4 -11.27 -13.43 9.85
CA ILE A 4 -10.64 -13.98 8.64
C ILE A 4 -11.11 -15.41 8.37
N ARG A 5 -11.03 -15.85 7.13
CA ARG A 5 -11.25 -17.26 6.77
C ARG A 5 -10.30 -17.76 5.68
N PRO A 6 -10.09 -19.09 5.58
CA PRO A 6 -9.38 -19.69 4.45
C PRO A 6 -10.23 -19.62 3.17
N PHE A 7 -9.58 -19.58 2.01
CA PHE A 7 -10.25 -19.55 0.70
C PHE A 7 -9.48 -20.38 -0.33
N ALA A 8 -10.14 -20.76 -1.43
CA ALA A 8 -9.51 -21.46 -2.54
C ALA A 8 -8.88 -20.43 -3.48
N GLY A 9 -7.60 -20.15 -3.32
CA GLY A 9 -6.87 -19.13 -4.07
C GLY A 9 -6.67 -19.51 -5.53
N LEU A 10 -6.82 -18.53 -6.43
CA LEU A 10 -6.36 -18.61 -7.81
C LEU A 10 -4.92 -18.11 -7.84
N ARG A 11 -3.97 -18.96 -8.23
CA ARG A 11 -2.54 -18.67 -8.16
C ARG A 11 -1.76 -19.27 -9.33
N PRO A 12 -0.50 -18.85 -9.57
CA PRO A 12 0.35 -19.44 -10.57
C PRO A 12 0.48 -20.96 -10.37
N ALA A 13 0.43 -21.71 -11.46
CA ALA A 13 0.75 -23.13 -11.45
C ALA A 13 2.20 -23.33 -10.96
N SER A 14 2.50 -24.54 -10.49
CA SER A 14 3.83 -24.86 -9.95
C SER A 14 4.94 -24.44 -10.92
N GLY A 15 5.96 -23.73 -10.40
CA GLY A 15 7.10 -23.22 -11.14
C GLY A 15 6.85 -21.99 -12.00
N ARG A 16 5.63 -21.44 -12.04
CA ARG A 16 5.29 -20.29 -12.91
C ARG A 16 5.18 -18.94 -12.19
N ALA A 17 5.45 -18.88 -10.90
CA ALA A 17 5.29 -17.64 -10.12
C ALA A 17 6.11 -16.48 -10.73
N ALA A 18 7.36 -16.71 -11.11
CA ALA A 18 8.24 -15.69 -11.69
C ALA A 18 7.77 -15.14 -13.04
N GLU A 19 6.97 -15.90 -13.79
CA GLU A 19 6.39 -15.46 -15.07
C GLU A 19 5.15 -14.58 -14.87
N VAL A 20 4.50 -14.71 -13.70
CA VAL A 20 3.16 -14.15 -13.45
C VAL A 20 3.21 -12.92 -12.55
N ILE A 21 3.96 -12.96 -11.43
CA ILE A 21 3.92 -11.90 -10.44
C ILE A 21 4.26 -10.53 -11.06
N ALA A 22 3.57 -9.52 -10.59
CA ALA A 22 3.74 -8.16 -11.06
C ALA A 22 3.65 -7.17 -9.89
N PRO A 23 4.23 -5.96 -10.01
CA PRO A 23 3.99 -4.90 -9.04
C PRO A 23 2.50 -4.52 -8.99
N PRO A 24 2.02 -3.96 -7.86
CA PRO A 24 0.63 -3.49 -7.78
C PRO A 24 0.35 -2.41 -8.83
N TYR A 25 -0.89 -2.40 -9.31
CA TYR A 25 -1.33 -1.53 -10.41
C TYR A 25 -1.13 -0.02 -10.16
N ASP A 26 -1.14 0.40 -8.90
CA ASP A 26 -1.14 1.80 -8.45
C ASP A 26 0.27 2.40 -8.25
N VAL A 27 1.32 1.58 -8.41
CA VAL A 27 2.72 2.06 -8.33
C VAL A 27 3.37 2.29 -9.69
N LEU A 28 2.65 2.06 -10.78
CA LEU A 28 3.15 2.17 -12.15
C LEU A 28 2.22 3.03 -13.03
N SER A 29 2.83 3.87 -13.89
CA SER A 29 2.12 4.42 -15.03
C SER A 29 1.82 3.35 -16.08
N SER A 30 0.92 3.63 -17.03
CA SER A 30 0.61 2.70 -18.13
C SER A 30 1.83 2.46 -19.05
N ASP A 31 2.69 3.46 -19.24
CA ASP A 31 3.89 3.33 -20.07
C ASP A 31 4.97 2.47 -19.38
N GLU A 32 5.17 2.66 -18.06
CA GLU A 32 6.04 1.79 -17.27
C GLU A 32 5.53 0.34 -17.26
N ALA A 33 4.22 0.13 -17.10
CA ALA A 33 3.62 -1.19 -17.15
C ALA A 33 3.80 -1.86 -18.50
N ARG A 34 3.63 -1.10 -19.61
CA ARG A 34 3.85 -1.60 -20.98
C ARG A 34 5.30 -2.01 -21.19
N THR A 35 6.23 -1.21 -20.71
CA THR A 35 7.68 -1.51 -20.79
C THR A 35 8.02 -2.77 -19.98
N ARG A 36 7.50 -2.92 -18.77
CA ARG A 36 7.75 -4.09 -17.90
C ARG A 36 7.11 -5.38 -18.40
N ALA A 37 5.94 -5.28 -19.05
CA ALA A 37 5.24 -6.44 -19.60
C ALA A 37 5.77 -6.88 -20.98
N ALA A 38 6.61 -6.06 -21.64
CA ALA A 38 7.16 -6.37 -22.95
C ALA A 38 7.90 -7.71 -22.94
N GLY A 39 7.50 -8.65 -23.81
CA GLY A 39 8.06 -9.99 -23.87
C GLY A 39 7.65 -10.94 -22.73
N LYS A 40 6.76 -10.52 -21.83
CA LYS A 40 6.27 -11.34 -20.69
C LYS A 40 4.75 -11.60 -20.84
N PRO A 41 4.32 -12.53 -21.71
CA PRO A 41 2.91 -12.71 -22.06
C PRO A 41 2.02 -13.18 -20.90
N TRP A 42 2.61 -13.65 -19.81
CA TRP A 42 1.92 -14.14 -18.62
C TRP A 42 2.06 -13.20 -17.42
N SER A 43 2.67 -12.01 -17.60
CA SER A 43 2.73 -11.01 -16.53
C SER A 43 1.34 -10.62 -16.09
N PHE A 44 1.12 -10.56 -14.78
CA PHE A 44 -0.17 -10.16 -14.22
C PHE A 44 -0.54 -8.70 -14.54
N LEU A 45 0.41 -7.90 -15.04
CA LEU A 45 0.13 -6.56 -15.57
C LEU A 45 -0.92 -6.56 -16.70
N HIS A 46 -1.02 -7.63 -17.49
CA HIS A 46 -2.07 -7.80 -18.50
C HIS A 46 -3.47 -7.90 -17.88
N ILE A 47 -3.60 -8.18 -16.58
CA ILE A 47 -4.86 -8.23 -15.83
C ILE A 47 -5.03 -6.97 -14.97
N SER A 48 -3.98 -6.54 -14.26
CA SER A 48 -4.07 -5.41 -13.34
C SER A 48 -3.99 -4.03 -14.02
N LYS A 49 -3.38 -3.96 -15.22
CA LYS A 49 -3.26 -2.77 -16.10
C LYS A 49 -3.55 -3.11 -17.56
N PRO A 50 -4.76 -3.63 -17.88
CA PRO A 50 -5.07 -4.24 -19.17
C PRO A 50 -5.07 -3.24 -20.34
N GLU A 51 -5.04 -1.94 -20.08
CA GLU A 51 -4.86 -0.90 -21.09
C GLU A 51 -3.53 -1.01 -21.84
N ILE A 52 -2.56 -1.76 -21.30
CA ILE A 52 -1.28 -2.00 -22.02
C ILE A 52 -1.43 -2.85 -23.27
N ASP A 53 -2.50 -3.64 -23.36
CA ASP A 53 -2.83 -4.51 -24.51
C ASP A 53 -3.72 -3.83 -25.54
N LEU A 54 -4.09 -2.57 -25.31
CA LEU A 54 -4.94 -1.77 -26.18
C LEU A 54 -4.12 -0.66 -26.87
N PRO A 55 -4.63 -0.08 -27.98
CA PRO A 55 -3.96 1.02 -28.68
C PRO A 55 -3.64 2.18 -27.74
N VAL A 56 -2.42 2.73 -27.83
CA VAL A 56 -1.94 3.81 -26.95
C VAL A 56 -2.74 5.10 -27.13
N VAL A 57 -3.09 5.43 -28.39
CA VAL A 57 -3.80 6.66 -28.72
C VAL A 57 -5.30 6.50 -28.49
N GLY A 58 -5.87 7.36 -27.64
CA GLY A 58 -7.31 7.42 -27.39
C GLY A 58 -7.86 6.40 -26.38
N THR A 59 -7.02 5.56 -25.75
CA THR A 59 -7.50 4.63 -24.74
C THR A 59 -7.63 5.33 -23.39
N ASN A 60 -8.86 5.48 -22.93
CA ASN A 60 -9.13 5.86 -21.55
C ASN A 60 -8.95 4.62 -20.64
N PRO A 61 -8.07 4.63 -19.65
CA PRO A 61 -7.83 3.48 -18.75
C PRO A 61 -9.10 3.00 -18.01
N TYR A 62 -10.11 3.84 -17.91
CA TYR A 62 -11.38 3.55 -17.22
C TYR A 62 -12.52 3.17 -18.19
N ALA A 63 -12.22 2.94 -19.45
CA ALA A 63 -13.24 2.57 -20.44
C ALA A 63 -13.66 1.10 -20.31
N PRO A 64 -14.93 0.75 -20.63
CA PRO A 64 -15.42 -0.62 -20.48
C PRO A 64 -14.59 -1.70 -21.20
N GLN A 65 -14.01 -1.38 -22.35
CA GLN A 65 -13.16 -2.31 -23.10
C GLN A 65 -11.86 -2.68 -22.34
N VAL A 66 -11.37 -1.81 -21.46
CA VAL A 66 -10.18 -2.07 -20.64
C VAL A 66 -10.49 -3.20 -19.64
N TYR A 67 -11.62 -3.12 -18.94
CA TYR A 67 -12.05 -4.18 -18.02
C TYR A 67 -12.39 -5.47 -18.74
N ALA A 68 -13.03 -5.39 -19.91
CA ALA A 68 -13.30 -6.57 -20.74
C ALA A 68 -12.01 -7.28 -21.15
N LYS A 69 -10.95 -6.52 -21.45
CA LYS A 69 -9.62 -7.08 -21.76
C LYS A 69 -8.99 -7.76 -20.55
N ALA A 70 -9.11 -7.19 -19.34
CA ALA A 70 -8.69 -7.86 -18.12
C ALA A 70 -9.33 -9.23 -17.94
N ALA A 71 -10.65 -9.33 -18.15
CA ALA A 71 -11.38 -10.59 -18.03
C ALA A 71 -11.01 -11.60 -19.13
N GLU A 72 -10.75 -11.13 -20.34
CA GLU A 72 -10.23 -11.97 -21.43
C GLU A 72 -8.88 -12.56 -21.04
N ASN A 73 -7.95 -11.72 -20.57
CA ASN A 73 -6.61 -12.15 -20.18
C ASN A 73 -6.65 -13.13 -18.99
N LEU A 74 -7.48 -12.88 -17.98
CA LEU A 74 -7.65 -13.80 -16.84
C LEU A 74 -8.14 -15.17 -17.30
N ARG A 75 -9.20 -15.21 -18.14
CA ARG A 75 -9.71 -16.46 -18.72
C ARG A 75 -8.67 -17.19 -19.57
N LEU A 76 -7.88 -16.45 -20.36
CA LEU A 76 -6.80 -17.01 -21.15
C LEU A 76 -5.76 -17.67 -20.26
N MET A 77 -5.28 -16.98 -19.22
CA MET A 77 -4.27 -17.53 -18.30
C MET A 77 -4.80 -18.77 -17.56
N MET A 78 -6.07 -18.80 -17.18
CA MET A 78 -6.71 -19.98 -16.58
C MET A 78 -6.82 -21.12 -17.57
N SER A 79 -7.30 -20.87 -18.80
CA SER A 79 -7.48 -21.90 -19.84
C SER A 79 -6.16 -22.52 -20.30
N LYS A 80 -5.06 -21.78 -20.20
CA LYS A 80 -3.69 -22.25 -20.51
C LYS A 80 -3.03 -22.91 -19.32
N GLY A 81 -3.69 -23.03 -18.16
CA GLY A 81 -3.12 -23.61 -16.96
C GLY A 81 -1.97 -22.80 -16.37
N ILE A 82 -1.86 -21.51 -16.70
CA ILE A 82 -0.90 -20.58 -16.10
C ILE A 82 -1.32 -20.24 -14.67
N LEU A 83 -2.62 -19.97 -14.50
CA LEU A 83 -3.27 -19.80 -13.20
C LEU A 83 -4.16 -21.01 -12.92
N THR A 84 -4.08 -21.52 -11.71
CA THR A 84 -4.87 -22.67 -11.24
C THR A 84 -5.53 -22.32 -9.91
N ARG A 85 -6.79 -22.74 -9.73
CA ARG A 85 -7.49 -22.59 -8.45
C ARG A 85 -7.15 -23.77 -7.55
N ASP A 86 -6.86 -23.50 -6.29
CA ASP A 86 -6.64 -24.55 -5.30
C ASP A 86 -7.90 -25.39 -5.10
N PRO A 87 -7.78 -26.72 -4.94
CA PRO A 87 -8.95 -27.62 -4.86
C PRO A 87 -9.71 -27.52 -3.55
N ALA A 88 -9.09 -26.93 -2.51
CA ALA A 88 -9.67 -26.75 -1.19
C ALA A 88 -9.32 -25.39 -0.63
N ARG A 89 -10.15 -24.91 0.29
CA ARG A 89 -9.89 -23.68 1.04
C ARG A 89 -8.68 -23.87 1.95
N CYS A 90 -7.72 -22.94 1.92
CA CYS A 90 -6.58 -22.91 2.82
C CYS A 90 -6.17 -21.45 3.11
N TYR A 91 -5.33 -21.27 4.12
CA TYR A 91 -4.55 -20.06 4.30
C TYR A 91 -3.20 -20.20 3.59
N TYR A 92 -2.49 -19.07 3.44
CA TYR A 92 -1.15 -19.07 2.87
C TYR A 92 -0.23 -18.26 3.77
N ALA A 93 0.93 -18.81 4.14
CA ALA A 93 2.00 -17.98 4.68
C ALA A 93 2.70 -17.30 3.50
N TYR A 94 2.93 -16.00 3.60
CA TYR A 94 3.56 -15.21 2.56
C TYR A 94 4.71 -14.40 3.13
N ARG A 95 5.91 -14.64 2.59
CA ARG A 95 7.14 -13.94 2.99
C ARG A 95 7.62 -13.04 1.87
N LEU A 96 8.02 -11.82 2.27
CA LEU A 96 8.72 -10.86 1.42
C LEU A 96 10.11 -10.62 1.99
N ILE A 97 11.12 -10.57 1.11
CA ILE A 97 12.50 -10.22 1.47
C ILE A 97 12.95 -9.11 0.52
N MET A 98 13.34 -7.96 1.10
CA MET A 98 13.91 -6.81 0.40
C MET A 98 15.24 -6.43 1.06
N GLY A 99 16.35 -6.79 0.44
CA GLY A 99 17.68 -6.64 1.05
C GLY A 99 17.78 -7.42 2.37
N GLN A 100 17.96 -6.71 3.48
CA GLN A 100 18.01 -7.31 4.82
C GLN A 100 16.64 -7.34 5.52
N HIS A 101 15.65 -6.65 4.97
CA HIS A 101 14.32 -6.62 5.55
C HIS A 101 13.51 -7.87 5.15
N MET A 102 12.93 -8.53 6.14
CA MET A 102 12.08 -9.71 5.96
C MET A 102 10.80 -9.55 6.77
N GLN A 103 9.66 -9.80 6.11
CA GLN A 103 8.35 -9.85 6.77
C GLN A 103 7.57 -11.07 6.31
N THR A 104 6.89 -11.73 7.23
CA THR A 104 6.05 -12.91 6.96
C THR A 104 4.65 -12.68 7.50
N GLY A 105 3.66 -12.80 6.63
CA GLY A 105 2.25 -12.60 6.96
C GLY A 105 1.38 -13.76 6.52
N LEU A 106 0.08 -13.63 6.79
CA LEU A 106 -0.96 -14.56 6.42
C LEU A 106 -1.80 -14.00 5.27
N VAL A 107 -1.90 -14.73 4.15
CA VAL A 107 -2.92 -14.45 3.13
C VAL A 107 -4.22 -15.11 3.56
N ALA A 108 -5.27 -14.32 3.64
CA ALA A 108 -6.60 -14.73 4.08
C ALA A 108 -7.69 -13.92 3.38
N ALA A 109 -8.91 -14.41 3.45
CA ALA A 109 -10.10 -13.63 3.13
C ALA A 109 -10.58 -12.92 4.41
N ALA A 110 -10.46 -11.58 4.45
CA ALA A 110 -10.81 -10.74 5.60
C ALA A 110 -12.28 -10.27 5.52
N SER A 111 -12.96 -10.20 6.66
CA SER A 111 -14.39 -9.91 6.78
C SER A 111 -14.75 -8.48 6.34
N VAL A 112 -15.65 -8.35 5.36
CA VAL A 112 -16.26 -7.07 4.98
C VAL A 112 -17.11 -6.49 6.13
N ALA A 113 -17.83 -7.33 6.87
CA ALA A 113 -18.63 -6.88 8.01
C ALA A 113 -17.77 -6.24 9.11
N ASP A 114 -16.59 -6.81 9.41
CA ASP A 114 -15.65 -6.24 10.37
C ASP A 114 -14.99 -4.96 9.84
N TYR A 115 -14.81 -4.84 8.51
CA TYR A 115 -14.41 -3.58 7.87
C TYR A 115 -15.48 -2.50 8.02
N ASP A 116 -16.76 -2.84 7.79
CA ASP A 116 -17.87 -1.89 7.84
C ASP A 116 -18.08 -1.33 9.26
N ILE A 117 -17.93 -2.15 10.31
CA ILE A 117 -18.01 -1.73 11.71
C ILE A 117 -16.69 -1.16 12.27
N ASN A 118 -15.67 -0.97 11.41
CA ASN A 118 -14.35 -0.45 11.76
C ASN A 118 -13.55 -1.30 12.76
N ARG A 119 -13.78 -2.62 12.83
CA ARG A 119 -12.88 -3.56 13.50
C ARG A 119 -11.62 -3.79 12.64
N ILE A 120 -11.74 -3.71 11.31
CA ILE A 120 -10.61 -3.50 10.40
C ILE A 120 -10.49 -2.00 10.20
N ARG A 121 -9.53 -1.38 10.90
CA ARG A 121 -9.43 0.07 11.10
C ARG A 121 -8.78 0.77 9.93
N LYS A 122 -9.27 1.97 9.66
CA LYS A 122 -8.89 2.84 8.54
C LYS A 122 -8.10 4.04 9.06
N HIS A 123 -7.16 4.53 8.28
CA HIS A 123 -6.40 5.76 8.59
C HIS A 123 -6.29 6.72 7.40
N GLU A 124 -6.96 6.41 6.28
CA GLU A 124 -6.96 7.24 5.07
C GLU A 124 -8.36 7.32 4.47
N HIS A 125 -8.70 8.50 3.92
CA HIS A 125 -9.91 8.67 3.12
C HIS A 125 -9.71 8.12 1.71
N THR A 126 -10.73 7.48 1.18
CA THR A 126 -10.76 6.99 -0.19
C THR A 126 -11.34 8.03 -1.15
N GLN A 127 -11.06 7.86 -2.45
CA GLN A 127 -11.54 8.70 -3.54
C GLN A 127 -12.56 7.90 -4.36
N ALA A 128 -13.71 8.50 -4.64
CA ALA A 128 -14.83 7.81 -5.28
C ALA A 128 -14.49 7.24 -6.67
N ASP A 129 -13.73 7.97 -7.48
CA ASP A 129 -13.29 7.54 -8.80
C ASP A 129 -12.38 6.31 -8.76
N LYS A 130 -11.49 6.24 -7.77
CA LYS A 130 -10.60 5.07 -7.55
C LYS A 130 -11.37 3.87 -7.00
N GLU A 131 -12.37 4.11 -6.15
CA GLU A 131 -13.25 3.04 -5.68
C GLU A 131 -14.07 2.47 -6.86
N ASP A 132 -14.68 3.35 -7.69
CA ASP A 132 -15.46 2.96 -8.86
C ASP A 132 -14.65 2.11 -9.83
N ASP A 133 -13.40 2.48 -10.05
CA ASP A 133 -12.46 1.71 -10.86
C ASP A 133 -12.27 0.28 -10.30
N ARG A 134 -11.99 0.17 -9.00
CA ARG A 134 -11.80 -1.15 -8.36
C ARG A 134 -13.10 -1.97 -8.29
N VAL A 135 -14.24 -1.35 -8.06
CA VAL A 135 -15.54 -2.03 -8.12
C VAL A 135 -15.76 -2.66 -9.49
N ARG A 136 -15.56 -1.90 -10.59
CA ARG A 136 -15.70 -2.42 -11.96
C ARG A 136 -14.72 -3.56 -12.23
N GLN A 137 -13.47 -3.42 -11.78
CA GLN A 137 -12.47 -4.47 -11.93
C GLN A 137 -12.89 -5.77 -11.23
N ILE A 138 -13.32 -5.69 -9.97
CA ILE A 138 -13.79 -6.85 -9.19
C ILE A 138 -15.01 -7.50 -9.85
N ASP A 139 -15.98 -6.71 -10.30
CA ASP A 139 -17.21 -7.23 -10.88
C ASP A 139 -16.96 -7.96 -12.22
N VAL A 140 -16.13 -7.38 -13.09
CA VAL A 140 -15.83 -7.95 -14.40
C VAL A 140 -14.97 -9.20 -14.31
N LEU A 141 -14.01 -9.23 -13.35
CA LEU A 141 -13.17 -10.41 -13.11
C LEU A 141 -13.87 -11.49 -12.28
N ASN A 142 -14.93 -11.15 -11.56
CA ASN A 142 -15.49 -11.95 -10.47
C ASN A 142 -14.40 -12.39 -9.45
N ALA A 143 -13.40 -11.56 -9.25
CA ALA A 143 -12.26 -11.86 -8.40
C ALA A 143 -11.62 -10.57 -7.84
N GLN A 144 -11.03 -10.71 -6.68
CA GLN A 144 -10.14 -9.70 -6.11
C GLN A 144 -8.70 -10.12 -6.36
N THR A 145 -7.98 -9.33 -7.13
CA THR A 145 -6.65 -9.66 -7.66
C THR A 145 -5.52 -8.85 -7.04
N GLY A 146 -5.84 -7.74 -6.39
CA GLY A 146 -4.91 -6.90 -5.64
C GLY A 146 -5.14 -7.05 -4.14
N PRO A 147 -4.26 -7.70 -3.39
CA PRO A 147 -4.44 -7.91 -1.95
C PRO A 147 -4.35 -6.59 -1.16
N VAL A 148 -5.17 -6.48 -0.11
CA VAL A 148 -5.06 -5.42 0.89
C VAL A 148 -3.98 -5.80 1.88
N MET A 149 -3.06 -4.89 2.18
CA MET A 149 -2.06 -5.07 3.24
C MET A 149 -2.65 -4.66 4.57
N LEU A 150 -2.77 -5.61 5.49
CA LEU A 150 -3.24 -5.40 6.85
C LEU A 150 -2.11 -5.62 7.85
N ALA A 151 -2.23 -4.98 9.01
CA ALA A 151 -1.39 -5.22 10.17
C ALA A 151 -2.21 -5.77 11.33
N TYR A 152 -1.58 -6.63 12.16
CA TYR A 152 -2.12 -7.03 13.45
C TYR A 152 -1.17 -6.64 14.59
N PRO A 153 -1.70 -6.29 15.78
CA PRO A 153 -0.88 -6.03 16.94
C PRO A 153 -0.16 -7.31 17.38
N ASN A 154 0.90 -7.18 18.17
CA ASN A 154 1.73 -8.30 18.58
C ASN A 154 0.91 -9.48 19.12
N ALA A 155 1.05 -10.65 18.51
CA ALA A 155 0.34 -11.89 18.85
C ALA A 155 1.26 -13.10 18.64
N GLN A 156 2.00 -13.46 19.67
CA GLN A 156 3.05 -14.48 19.61
C GLN A 156 2.56 -15.83 19.06
N GLU A 157 1.33 -16.24 19.38
CA GLU A 157 0.78 -17.49 18.85
C GLU A 157 0.68 -17.48 17.32
N ILE A 158 0.25 -16.35 16.72
CA ILE A 158 0.15 -16.21 15.27
C ILE A 158 1.54 -16.24 14.65
N ASP A 159 2.48 -15.50 15.25
CA ASP A 159 3.87 -15.43 14.77
C ASP A 159 4.54 -16.82 14.78
N ASP A 160 4.36 -17.58 15.84
CA ASP A 160 4.89 -18.94 15.99
C ASP A 160 4.28 -19.92 14.97
N ILE A 161 2.99 -19.81 14.69
CA ILE A 161 2.33 -20.63 13.68
C ILE A 161 2.88 -20.29 12.29
N LEU A 162 2.96 -18.99 11.94
CA LEU A 162 3.49 -18.54 10.65
C LEU A 162 4.95 -18.96 10.45
N ALA A 163 5.78 -18.84 11.49
CA ALA A 163 7.18 -19.28 11.45
C ALA A 163 7.30 -20.77 11.12
N ARG A 164 6.47 -21.61 11.77
CA ARG A 164 6.44 -23.07 11.49
C ARG A 164 5.93 -23.39 10.10
N CYS A 165 4.85 -22.73 9.64
CA CYS A 165 4.27 -22.97 8.32
C CYS A 165 5.22 -22.55 7.18
N SER A 166 6.12 -21.60 7.44
CA SER A 166 7.08 -21.07 6.45
C SER A 166 8.51 -21.60 6.62
N ALA A 167 8.72 -22.68 7.38
CA ALA A 167 10.05 -23.27 7.62
C ALA A 167 10.52 -24.20 6.49
N GLY A 168 9.59 -24.80 5.73
CA GLY A 168 9.91 -25.73 4.64
C GLY A 168 10.09 -25.05 3.28
N ALA A 169 10.20 -25.86 2.22
CA ALA A 169 10.22 -25.37 0.85
C ALA A 169 8.89 -24.68 0.50
N PRO A 170 8.90 -23.48 -0.10
CA PRO A 170 7.69 -22.80 -0.51
C PRO A 170 7.05 -23.46 -1.73
N GLU A 171 5.73 -23.34 -1.84
CA GLU A 171 4.95 -23.78 -3.01
C GLU A 171 5.19 -22.87 -4.23
N ALA A 172 5.42 -21.58 -3.98
CA ALA A 172 5.86 -20.63 -4.99
C ALA A 172 6.99 -19.77 -4.41
N ASP A 173 8.00 -19.50 -5.21
CA ASP A 173 9.16 -18.70 -4.85
C ASP A 173 9.65 -17.95 -6.10
N ALA A 174 9.64 -16.63 -6.04
CA ALA A 174 10.01 -15.80 -7.16
C ALA A 174 10.63 -14.49 -6.69
N THR A 175 11.62 -14.02 -7.43
CA THR A 175 12.20 -12.68 -7.25
C THR A 175 11.67 -11.78 -8.36
N ALA A 176 11.03 -10.69 -7.97
CA ALA A 176 10.50 -9.69 -8.89
C ALA A 176 11.62 -8.80 -9.47
N ASP A 177 11.29 -8.02 -10.52
CA ASP A 177 12.26 -7.15 -11.22
C ASP A 177 12.88 -6.07 -10.31
N ASP A 178 12.24 -5.75 -9.19
CA ASP A 178 12.73 -4.81 -8.17
C ASP A 178 13.67 -5.44 -7.13
N GLY A 179 13.94 -6.74 -7.27
CA GLY A 179 14.79 -7.51 -6.37
C GLY A 179 14.09 -8.02 -5.11
N VAL A 180 12.78 -7.79 -4.96
CA VAL A 180 12.00 -8.34 -3.86
C VAL A 180 11.71 -9.81 -4.12
N ARG A 181 12.04 -10.66 -3.14
CA ARG A 181 11.72 -12.10 -3.18
C ARG A 181 10.38 -12.33 -2.50
N HIS A 182 9.51 -13.06 -3.21
CA HIS A 182 8.16 -13.44 -2.79
C HIS A 182 8.08 -14.95 -2.63
N SER A 183 7.80 -15.44 -1.43
CA SER A 183 7.69 -16.89 -1.16
C SER A 183 6.34 -17.20 -0.52
N LEU A 184 5.67 -18.27 -0.97
CA LEU A 184 4.31 -18.63 -0.55
C LEU A 184 4.27 -20.11 -0.12
N TRP A 185 3.66 -20.38 1.04
CA TRP A 185 3.42 -21.73 1.57
C TRP A 185 1.92 -21.92 1.81
N LEU A 186 1.41 -23.10 1.46
CA LEU A 186 0.01 -23.45 1.69
C LEU A 186 -0.18 -24.02 3.09
N VAL A 187 -1.12 -23.46 3.84
CA VAL A 187 -1.51 -23.92 5.16
C VAL A 187 -2.79 -24.77 5.00
N ARG A 188 -2.61 -26.08 4.74
CA ARG A 188 -3.71 -27.03 4.44
C ARG A 188 -4.22 -27.75 5.67
N ASP A 189 -3.44 -27.85 6.73
CA ASP A 189 -3.82 -28.55 7.97
C ASP A 189 -5.00 -27.88 8.65
N ALA A 190 -6.09 -28.63 8.83
CA ALA A 190 -7.35 -28.10 9.33
C ALA A 190 -7.27 -27.63 10.80
N GLU A 191 -6.41 -28.26 11.62
CA GLU A 191 -6.20 -27.86 13.01
C GLU A 191 -5.44 -26.52 13.06
N ILE A 192 -4.40 -26.38 12.25
CA ILE A 192 -3.66 -25.11 12.12
C ILE A 192 -4.57 -24.00 11.60
N GLN A 193 -5.40 -24.27 10.59
CA GLN A 193 -6.37 -23.30 10.09
C GLN A 193 -7.34 -22.86 11.19
N ALA A 194 -7.91 -23.81 11.92
CA ALA A 194 -8.83 -23.50 13.02
C ALA A 194 -8.15 -22.71 14.15
N ARG A 195 -6.88 -23.00 14.46
CA ARG A 195 -6.09 -22.24 15.43
C ARG A 195 -5.85 -20.81 14.97
N LEU A 196 -5.42 -20.60 13.70
CA LEU A 196 -5.24 -19.27 13.13
C LEU A 196 -6.54 -18.47 13.17
N THR A 197 -7.66 -19.06 12.72
CA THR A 197 -8.96 -18.39 12.74
C THR A 197 -9.31 -17.92 14.16
N ARG A 198 -9.19 -18.80 15.17
CA ARG A 198 -9.47 -18.43 16.57
C ARG A 198 -8.51 -17.36 17.10
N ALA A 199 -7.22 -17.45 16.77
CA ALA A 199 -6.24 -16.49 17.24
C ALA A 199 -6.51 -15.09 16.64
N PHE A 200 -6.89 -15.00 15.36
CA PHE A 200 -7.30 -13.75 14.75
C PHE A 200 -8.63 -13.22 15.29
N ASP A 201 -9.61 -14.09 15.54
CA ASP A 201 -10.89 -13.68 16.14
C ASP A 201 -10.72 -13.11 17.56
N ALA A 202 -9.67 -13.51 18.28
CA ALA A 202 -9.34 -12.97 19.60
C ALA A 202 -8.70 -11.56 19.54
N LEU A 203 -8.23 -11.11 18.37
CA LEU A 203 -7.65 -9.78 18.22
C LEU A 203 -8.73 -8.69 18.32
N PRO A 204 -8.46 -7.57 18.99
CA PRO A 204 -9.41 -6.46 19.09
C PRO A 204 -9.67 -5.80 17.75
N ALA A 205 -8.64 -5.68 16.91
CA ALA A 205 -8.71 -5.03 15.61
C ALA A 205 -7.58 -5.50 14.67
N LEU A 206 -7.78 -5.29 13.35
CA LEU A 206 -6.74 -5.21 12.33
C LEU A 206 -6.64 -3.77 11.82
N TYR A 207 -5.52 -3.44 11.16
CA TYR A 207 -5.26 -2.08 10.66
C TYR A 207 -4.90 -2.16 9.18
N ILE A 208 -5.58 -1.36 8.36
CA ILE A 208 -5.22 -1.26 6.94
C ILE A 208 -3.90 -0.49 6.85
N ALA A 209 -2.87 -1.13 6.31
CA ALA A 209 -1.59 -0.50 6.01
C ALA A 209 -1.59 0.11 4.61
N ASP A 210 -2.02 -0.68 3.62
CA ASP A 210 -2.13 -0.24 2.22
C ASP A 210 -3.34 -0.92 1.56
N GLY A 211 -4.02 -0.20 0.65
CA GLY A 211 -5.17 -0.72 -0.10
C GLY A 211 -6.53 -0.25 0.38
N HIS A 212 -6.65 0.95 0.96
CA HIS A 212 -7.93 1.53 1.40
C HIS A 212 -9.00 1.55 0.28
N HIS A 213 -8.62 1.87 -0.97
CA HIS A 213 -9.54 1.83 -2.11
C HIS A 213 -9.98 0.40 -2.44
N ARG A 214 -9.10 -0.60 -2.29
CA ARG A 214 -9.38 -2.02 -2.53
C ARG A 214 -10.37 -2.57 -1.51
N SER A 215 -10.19 -2.28 -0.23
CA SER A 215 -11.12 -2.69 0.83
C SER A 215 -12.47 -1.98 0.74
N ALA A 216 -12.49 -0.67 0.43
CA ALA A 216 -13.73 0.07 0.21
C ALA A 216 -14.53 -0.46 -0.99
N ALA A 217 -13.85 -0.75 -2.11
CA ALA A 217 -14.47 -1.34 -3.28
C ALA A 217 -15.05 -2.74 -2.97
N ALA A 218 -14.33 -3.57 -2.21
CA ALA A 218 -14.82 -4.88 -1.79
C ALA A 218 -16.10 -4.77 -0.93
N SER A 219 -16.18 -3.80 -0.01
CA SER A 219 -17.39 -3.52 0.76
C SER A 219 -18.57 -3.13 -0.13
N ARG A 220 -18.35 -2.25 -1.12
CA ARG A 220 -19.39 -1.84 -2.08
C ARG A 220 -19.88 -3.01 -2.94
N VAL A 221 -18.97 -3.86 -3.43
CA VAL A 221 -19.32 -5.07 -4.21
C VAL A 221 -20.10 -6.03 -3.32
N ALA A 222 -19.69 -6.26 -2.07
CA ALA A 222 -20.41 -7.11 -1.14
C ALA A 222 -21.84 -6.60 -0.88
N ALA A 223 -22.01 -5.31 -0.66
CA ALA A 223 -23.32 -4.70 -0.45
C ALA A 223 -24.22 -4.87 -1.69
N ALA A 224 -23.71 -4.61 -2.90
CA ALA A 224 -24.45 -4.76 -4.14
C ALA A 224 -24.87 -6.23 -4.41
N ARG A 225 -23.94 -7.18 -4.24
CA ARG A 225 -24.21 -8.62 -4.43
C ARG A 225 -25.16 -9.18 -3.39
N ARG A 226 -25.06 -8.73 -2.13
CA ARG A 226 -26.02 -9.07 -1.07
C ARG A 226 -27.42 -8.63 -1.42
N ALA A 227 -27.58 -7.38 -1.88
CA ALA A 227 -28.88 -6.84 -2.27
C ALA A 227 -29.49 -7.59 -3.48
N ALA A 228 -28.64 -8.08 -4.39
CA ALA A 228 -29.06 -8.83 -5.58
C ALA A 228 -29.30 -10.33 -5.31
N ASN A 229 -28.85 -10.88 -4.17
CA ASN A 229 -28.94 -12.31 -3.86
C ASN A 229 -30.08 -12.63 -2.88
N PRO A 230 -31.25 -13.07 -3.34
CA PRO A 230 -32.38 -13.41 -2.45
C PRO A 230 -32.10 -14.66 -1.56
N ARG A 231 -31.04 -15.40 -1.85
CA ARG A 231 -30.61 -16.57 -1.08
C ARG A 231 -29.32 -16.30 -0.30
N HIS A 232 -29.06 -15.03 0.02
CA HIS A 232 -27.89 -14.65 0.81
C HIS A 232 -27.88 -15.35 2.18
N THR A 233 -26.78 -16.03 2.49
CA THR A 233 -26.57 -16.78 3.74
C THR A 233 -25.56 -16.14 4.67
N GLY A 234 -24.71 -15.26 4.16
CA GLY A 234 -23.56 -14.69 4.85
C GLY A 234 -22.25 -15.44 4.60
N GLU A 235 -22.31 -16.63 3.98
CA GLU A 235 -21.15 -17.49 3.73
C GLU A 235 -20.54 -17.29 2.33
N GLU A 236 -21.14 -16.46 1.49
CA GLU A 236 -20.67 -16.19 0.15
C GLU A 236 -19.30 -15.49 0.15
N ASP A 237 -18.46 -15.79 -0.86
CA ASP A 237 -17.08 -15.31 -0.93
C ASP A 237 -16.99 -13.78 -1.08
N TYR A 238 -18.00 -13.12 -1.63
CA TYR A 238 -18.07 -11.66 -1.70
C TYR A 238 -18.22 -10.94 -0.33
N ASN A 239 -18.53 -11.67 0.77
CA ASN A 239 -18.56 -11.10 2.11
C ASN A 239 -17.16 -10.94 2.73
N TYR A 240 -16.13 -11.29 1.99
CA TYR A 240 -14.74 -11.23 2.41
C TYR A 240 -13.87 -10.60 1.32
N PHE A 241 -12.74 -10.03 1.72
CA PHE A 241 -11.79 -9.47 0.76
C PHE A 241 -10.39 -10.05 0.94
N LEU A 242 -9.67 -10.13 -0.18
CA LEU A 242 -8.30 -10.62 -0.23
C LEU A 242 -7.37 -9.72 0.60
N ALA A 243 -6.72 -10.29 1.58
CA ALA A 243 -5.77 -9.58 2.44
C ALA A 243 -4.49 -10.38 2.66
N VAL A 244 -3.40 -9.66 2.88
CA VAL A 244 -2.16 -10.17 3.47
C VAL A 244 -1.94 -9.43 4.79
N ILE A 245 -1.86 -10.17 5.89
CA ILE A 245 -1.92 -9.65 7.25
C ILE A 245 -0.58 -9.91 7.92
N PHE A 246 0.17 -8.85 8.24
CA PHE A 246 1.50 -8.94 8.84
C PHE A 246 1.50 -8.54 10.31
N PRO A 247 2.41 -9.08 11.13
CA PRO A 247 2.67 -8.52 12.44
C PRO A 247 3.24 -7.11 12.30
N HIS A 248 2.68 -6.14 13.00
CA HIS A 248 3.06 -4.72 12.87
C HIS A 248 4.56 -4.47 13.04
N HIS A 249 5.22 -5.22 13.93
CA HIS A 249 6.65 -5.08 14.23
C HIS A 249 7.59 -5.57 13.11
N GLN A 250 7.08 -6.33 12.13
CA GLN A 250 7.84 -6.73 10.95
C GLN A 250 7.61 -5.81 9.74
N MET A 251 6.69 -4.86 9.83
CA MET A 251 6.37 -3.98 8.71
C MET A 251 7.33 -2.80 8.64
N GLN A 252 7.68 -2.40 7.43
CA GLN A 252 8.56 -1.27 7.17
C GLN A 252 7.81 -0.15 6.47
N ILE A 253 7.88 1.04 7.06
CA ILE A 253 7.42 2.28 6.45
C ILE A 253 8.66 3.11 6.11
N LEU A 254 8.80 3.51 4.86
CA LEU A 254 9.83 4.44 4.42
C LEU A 254 9.31 5.88 4.46
N ALA A 255 10.24 6.83 4.48
CA ALA A 255 9.89 8.25 4.41
C ALA A 255 9.05 8.55 3.17
N TYR A 256 8.08 9.44 3.31
CA TYR A 256 7.39 10.02 2.18
C TYR A 256 7.74 11.49 2.10
N ASN A 257 8.73 11.82 1.27
CA ASN A 257 9.32 13.14 1.17
C ASN A 257 8.43 14.09 0.35
N ARG A 258 8.64 15.40 0.49
CA ARG A 258 7.91 16.46 -0.23
C ARG A 258 8.86 17.28 -1.06
N VAL A 259 8.37 17.74 -2.21
CA VAL A 259 9.05 18.74 -3.06
C VAL A 259 8.05 19.82 -3.44
N VAL A 260 8.51 21.07 -3.52
CA VAL A 260 7.66 22.21 -3.81
C VAL A 260 8.19 22.99 -5.00
N ALA A 261 7.29 23.40 -5.91
CA ALA A 261 7.65 24.01 -7.17
C ALA A 261 8.14 25.45 -7.05
N ASP A 262 7.70 26.17 -6.01
CA ASP A 262 8.08 27.57 -5.79
C ASP A 262 8.18 27.90 -4.28
N LEU A 263 8.75 29.05 -3.96
CA LEU A 263 8.90 29.59 -2.62
C LEU A 263 7.88 30.69 -2.29
N ASN A 264 6.71 30.69 -2.94
CA ASN A 264 5.68 31.70 -2.72
C ASN A 264 6.20 33.13 -2.92
N SER A 265 6.87 33.36 -4.06
CA SER A 265 7.47 34.64 -4.46
C SER A 265 8.63 35.14 -3.58
N MET A 266 9.12 34.34 -2.62
CA MET A 266 10.28 34.68 -1.79
C MET A 266 11.58 34.25 -2.47
N ASP A 267 12.67 34.98 -2.21
CA ASP A 267 14.01 34.49 -2.43
C ASP A 267 14.43 33.49 -1.33
N ALA A 268 15.53 32.77 -1.53
CA ALA A 268 15.99 31.76 -0.59
C ALA A 268 16.30 32.33 0.80
N GLY A 269 16.82 33.55 0.89
CA GLY A 269 17.15 34.21 2.16
C GLY A 269 15.90 34.56 2.97
N SER A 270 14.92 35.18 2.30
CA SER A 270 13.63 35.52 2.90
C SER A 270 12.86 34.26 3.33
N PHE A 271 12.90 33.20 2.51
CA PHE A 271 12.31 31.94 2.85
C PHE A 271 12.95 31.31 4.10
N LEU A 272 14.28 31.25 4.18
CA LEU A 272 15.02 30.77 5.35
C LEU A 272 14.68 31.57 6.62
N ALA A 273 14.52 32.89 6.50
CA ALA A 273 14.12 33.74 7.63
C ALA A 273 12.74 33.35 8.18
N ARG A 274 11.78 33.09 7.28
CA ARG A 274 10.43 32.61 7.64
C ARG A 274 10.45 31.20 8.27
N VAL A 275 11.28 30.28 7.74
CA VAL A 275 11.42 28.93 8.31
C VAL A 275 11.94 28.98 9.74
N ARG A 276 12.90 29.89 10.03
CA ARG A 276 13.47 30.07 11.39
C ARG A 276 12.47 30.49 12.45
N GLU A 277 11.29 30.99 12.08
CA GLU A 277 10.25 31.35 13.05
C GLU A 277 9.71 30.13 13.81
N ASN A 278 9.69 28.95 13.14
CA ASN A 278 9.13 27.72 13.66
C ASN A 278 10.16 26.57 13.81
N PHE A 279 11.33 26.68 13.18
CA PHE A 279 12.37 25.65 13.17
C PHE A 279 13.74 26.24 13.50
N SER A 280 14.57 25.46 14.19
CA SER A 280 16.01 25.66 14.14
C SER A 280 16.51 25.24 12.76
N VAL A 281 17.45 25.99 12.19
CA VAL A 281 17.97 25.76 10.84
C VAL A 281 19.49 25.75 10.88
N GLU A 282 20.08 24.60 10.59
CA GLU A 282 21.53 24.39 10.54
C GLU A 282 21.94 23.96 9.13
N THR A 283 23.00 24.54 8.58
CA THR A 283 23.56 24.10 7.29
C THR A 283 24.26 22.75 7.44
N SER A 284 24.14 21.88 6.44
CA SER A 284 24.82 20.59 6.39
C SER A 284 25.64 20.46 5.10
N PRO A 285 26.90 20.04 5.17
CA PRO A 285 27.72 19.78 3.97
C PRO A 285 27.33 18.46 3.25
N THR A 286 26.47 17.63 3.86
CA THR A 286 26.05 16.34 3.34
C THR A 286 24.52 16.25 3.33
N PRO A 287 23.94 15.35 2.51
CA PRO A 287 22.50 15.09 2.52
C PRO A 287 21.98 14.79 3.92
N VAL A 288 20.86 15.41 4.30
CA VAL A 288 20.25 15.27 5.62
C VAL A 288 19.11 14.27 5.56
N LYS A 289 19.37 13.06 6.07
CA LYS A 289 18.32 12.09 6.39
C LYS A 289 17.94 12.29 7.86
N PRO A 290 16.69 12.64 8.18
CA PRO A 290 16.25 12.76 9.58
C PRO A 290 16.55 11.48 10.37
N ALA A 291 17.05 11.63 11.59
CA ALA A 291 17.42 10.51 12.46
C ALA A 291 16.31 10.15 13.46
N MET A 292 15.41 11.09 13.73
CA MET A 292 14.32 10.94 14.67
C MET A 292 13.12 11.81 14.28
N LEU A 293 12.00 11.62 14.97
CA LEU A 293 10.83 12.49 14.88
C LEU A 293 11.23 13.95 15.18
N ASP A 294 10.45 14.89 14.66
CA ASP A 294 10.61 16.34 14.84
C ASP A 294 11.83 16.93 14.10
N GLU A 295 12.61 16.10 13.38
CA GLU A 295 13.68 16.50 12.47
C GLU A 295 13.25 16.39 11.01
N PHE A 296 13.78 17.35 10.20
CA PHE A 296 13.57 17.35 8.74
C PHE A 296 14.90 17.66 8.04
N GLY A 297 15.10 17.07 6.88
CA GLY A 297 16.09 17.54 5.92
C GLY A 297 15.44 18.52 4.96
N MET A 298 16.10 19.63 4.65
CA MET A 298 15.64 20.55 3.60
C MET A 298 16.76 20.76 2.59
N TYR A 299 16.47 20.59 1.31
CA TYR A 299 17.36 20.93 0.23
C TYR A 299 16.84 22.14 -0.53
N LEU A 300 17.65 23.20 -0.57
CA LEU A 300 17.30 24.50 -1.13
C LEU A 300 18.51 25.12 -1.80
N ALA A 301 18.40 25.53 -3.05
CA ALA A 301 19.43 26.25 -3.82
C ALA A 301 20.84 25.59 -3.76
N GLY A 302 20.88 24.25 -3.88
CA GLY A 302 22.13 23.49 -3.87
C GLY A 302 22.71 23.18 -2.47
N GLN A 303 22.02 23.54 -1.39
CA GLN A 303 22.48 23.38 -0.03
C GLN A 303 21.51 22.56 0.80
N TRP A 304 22.04 21.60 1.60
CA TRP A 304 21.27 20.89 2.62
C TRP A 304 21.22 21.67 3.94
N TYR A 305 20.06 21.59 4.59
CA TYR A 305 19.80 22.13 5.90
C TYR A 305 19.16 21.05 6.78
N ARG A 306 19.58 20.97 8.05
CA ARG A 306 18.87 20.25 9.10
C ARG A 306 17.88 21.21 9.74
N LEU A 307 16.63 20.82 9.79
CA LEU A 307 15.58 21.54 10.51
C LEU A 307 15.15 20.71 11.72
N ALA A 308 14.91 21.38 12.85
CA ALA A 308 14.20 20.77 13.98
C ALA A 308 13.09 21.73 14.43
N ILE A 309 11.87 21.21 14.58
CA ILE A 309 10.74 22.03 15.00
C ILE A 309 10.91 22.51 16.45
N HIS A 310 10.50 23.74 16.75
CA HIS A 310 10.57 24.25 18.11
C HIS A 310 9.66 23.48 19.05
N ARG A 311 10.17 22.99 20.19
CA ARG A 311 9.45 22.15 21.16
C ARG A 311 8.09 22.68 21.58
N ARG A 312 7.92 24.02 21.65
CA ARG A 312 6.63 24.67 21.98
C ARG A 312 5.51 24.37 20.99
N LEU A 313 5.86 23.93 19.78
CA LEU A 313 4.91 23.65 18.69
C LEU A 313 4.54 22.17 18.58
N ILE A 314 5.21 21.29 19.35
CA ILE A 314 4.96 19.85 19.30
C ILE A 314 3.72 19.51 20.12
N PRO A 315 2.65 19.00 19.51
CA PRO A 315 1.43 18.59 20.22
C PRO A 315 1.69 17.36 21.11
N VAL A 316 1.10 17.33 22.32
CA VAL A 316 1.34 16.24 23.27
C VAL A 316 0.29 15.13 23.14
N ASN A 317 -0.98 15.47 22.85
CA ASN A 317 -2.12 14.55 23.01
C ASN A 317 -2.91 14.26 21.73
N ASP A 318 -2.48 14.75 20.57
CA ASP A 318 -3.16 14.48 19.29
C ASP A 318 -2.27 13.63 18.38
N PRO A 319 -2.62 12.35 18.10
CA PRO A 319 -1.79 11.47 17.31
C PRO A 319 -1.63 11.93 15.85
N VAL A 320 -2.58 12.70 15.31
CA VAL A 320 -2.45 13.25 13.95
C VAL A 320 -1.57 14.49 13.94
N ALA A 321 -1.78 15.40 14.89
CA ALA A 321 -1.03 16.64 14.95
C ALA A 321 0.47 16.42 15.23
N ARG A 322 0.83 15.29 15.87
CA ARG A 322 2.23 14.90 16.15
C ARG A 322 2.99 14.31 14.96
N LEU A 323 2.30 13.95 13.88
CA LEU A 323 2.98 13.41 12.70
C LEU A 323 3.87 14.47 12.05
N ASP A 324 5.10 14.11 11.72
CA ASP A 324 6.04 15.02 11.02
C ASP A 324 5.43 15.61 9.74
N ALA A 325 4.69 14.79 8.99
CA ALA A 325 3.97 15.23 7.82
C ALA A 325 2.95 16.34 8.13
N ARG A 326 2.30 16.28 9.31
CA ARG A 326 1.34 17.28 9.75
C ARG A 326 2.06 18.52 10.29
N MET A 327 3.09 18.34 11.10
CA MET A 327 3.90 19.46 11.63
C MET A 327 4.55 20.27 10.51
N LEU A 328 5.11 19.60 9.48
CA LEU A 328 5.64 20.30 8.31
C LEU A 328 4.55 21.11 7.60
N SER A 329 3.36 20.55 7.47
CA SER A 329 2.23 21.23 6.82
C SER A 329 1.75 22.44 7.61
N ASP A 330 1.56 22.31 8.93
CA ASP A 330 0.99 23.34 9.76
C ASP A 330 1.96 24.49 10.08
N HIS A 331 3.27 24.22 10.07
CA HIS A 331 4.29 25.17 10.50
C HIS A 331 5.21 25.68 9.39
N LEU A 332 5.15 25.06 8.17
CA LEU A 332 5.95 25.50 7.02
C LEU A 332 5.13 25.59 5.73
N LEU A 333 4.54 24.47 5.26
CA LEU A 333 3.88 24.46 3.94
C LEU A 333 2.69 25.43 3.88
N GLY A 334 1.83 25.46 4.91
CA GLY A 334 0.70 26.37 5.00
C GLY A 334 1.12 27.82 5.23
N PRO A 335 1.73 28.16 6.38
CA PRO A 335 1.97 29.54 6.76
C PRO A 335 3.08 30.26 5.97
N VAL A 336 4.05 29.51 5.42
CA VAL A 336 5.19 30.09 4.70
C VAL A 336 4.97 30.01 3.20
N LEU A 337 4.58 28.84 2.68
CA LEU A 337 4.43 28.60 1.25
C LEU A 337 2.98 28.80 0.74
N GLY A 338 2.01 28.97 1.62
CA GLY A 338 0.60 29.12 1.25
C GLY A 338 -0.03 27.83 0.69
N ILE A 339 0.59 26.67 0.91
CA ILE A 339 0.08 25.37 0.48
C ILE A 339 -0.83 24.80 1.59
N THR A 340 -2.13 25.05 1.48
CA THR A 340 -3.12 24.70 2.51
C THR A 340 -3.92 23.43 2.21
N ASP A 341 -4.06 23.05 0.93
CA ASP A 341 -4.69 21.78 0.52
C ASP A 341 -3.68 20.89 -0.21
N LEU A 342 -3.07 19.99 0.53
CA LEU A 342 -2.05 19.05 0.03
C LEU A 342 -2.55 18.08 -1.05
N ARG A 343 -3.85 17.95 -1.27
CA ARG A 343 -4.45 17.06 -2.28
C ARG A 343 -4.69 17.75 -3.60
N ARG A 344 -4.86 19.08 -3.59
CA ARG A 344 -5.26 19.87 -4.77
C ARG A 344 -4.22 20.84 -5.24
N ASP A 345 -3.32 21.28 -4.36
CA ASP A 345 -2.28 22.23 -4.73
C ASP A 345 -1.24 21.55 -5.62
N LYS A 346 -1.10 22.04 -6.85
CA LYS A 346 -0.19 21.49 -7.85
C LYS A 346 1.27 21.90 -7.62
N ARG A 347 1.53 22.80 -6.67
CA ARG A 347 2.89 23.23 -6.32
C ARG A 347 3.62 22.24 -5.42
N ILE A 348 2.92 21.26 -4.84
CA ILE A 348 3.53 20.21 -4.04
C ILE A 348 3.47 18.87 -4.78
N ASP A 349 4.57 18.12 -4.69
CA ASP A 349 4.62 16.73 -5.14
C ASP A 349 5.38 15.88 -4.11
N TYR A 350 5.35 14.56 -4.30
CA TYR A 350 5.76 13.58 -3.29
C TYR A 350 6.79 12.62 -3.86
N VAL A 351 7.82 12.31 -3.05
CA VAL A 351 8.88 11.38 -3.41
C VAL A 351 8.97 10.27 -2.37
N GLY A 352 8.65 9.04 -2.76
CA GLY A 352 8.79 7.87 -1.89
C GLY A 352 10.23 7.64 -1.48
N GLY A 353 10.44 7.28 -0.20
CA GLY A 353 11.77 7.10 0.38
C GLY A 353 12.65 6.06 -0.31
N ILE A 354 12.04 5.13 -1.05
CA ILE A 354 12.75 4.13 -1.88
C ILE A 354 13.65 4.78 -2.94
N ARG A 355 13.32 5.99 -3.39
CA ARG A 355 14.10 6.75 -4.39
C ARG A 355 15.33 7.45 -3.79
N GLY A 356 15.44 7.48 -2.46
CA GLY A 356 16.55 8.10 -1.73
C GLY A 356 16.55 9.63 -1.79
N LEU A 357 17.56 10.25 -1.14
CA LEU A 357 17.72 11.70 -1.08
C LEU A 357 18.24 12.29 -2.40
N THR A 358 18.95 11.50 -3.20
CA THR A 358 19.48 11.92 -4.52
C THR A 358 18.36 12.35 -5.49
N GLU A 359 17.17 11.72 -5.39
CA GLU A 359 16.03 12.13 -6.20
C GLU A 359 15.52 13.52 -5.80
N LEU A 360 15.61 13.88 -4.51
CA LEU A 360 15.27 15.22 -4.03
C LEU A 360 16.23 16.27 -4.61
N GLU A 361 17.54 16.00 -4.54
CA GLU A 361 18.56 16.87 -5.12
C GLU A 361 18.35 17.03 -6.63
N LYS A 362 18.12 15.94 -7.34
CA LYS A 362 17.91 15.94 -8.79
C LYS A 362 16.73 16.84 -9.19
N ARG A 363 15.58 16.72 -8.52
CA ARG A 363 14.38 17.50 -8.83
C ARG A 363 14.55 18.99 -8.55
N VAL A 364 15.32 19.36 -7.52
CA VAL A 364 15.64 20.76 -7.24
C VAL A 364 16.71 21.29 -8.18
N ASN A 365 17.78 20.54 -8.43
CA ASN A 365 18.88 20.96 -9.28
C ASN A 365 18.49 21.08 -10.77
N SER A 366 17.48 20.33 -11.22
CA SER A 366 16.92 20.46 -12.56
C SER A 366 16.08 21.73 -12.78
N GLY A 367 15.73 22.44 -11.69
CA GLY A 367 14.83 23.59 -11.73
C GLY A 367 13.33 23.18 -11.79
N GLU A 368 13.02 21.90 -11.75
CA GLU A 368 11.63 21.42 -11.67
C GLU A 368 10.97 21.85 -10.36
N MET A 369 11.75 21.80 -9.26
CA MET A 369 11.30 22.15 -7.93
C MET A 369 12.23 23.19 -7.31
N ALA A 370 11.67 24.07 -6.46
CA ALA A 370 12.43 25.09 -5.76
C ALA A 370 13.05 24.59 -4.44
N ALA A 371 12.37 23.68 -3.75
CA ALA A 371 12.88 23.08 -2.51
C ALA A 371 12.35 21.66 -2.30
N ALA A 372 13.08 20.89 -1.51
CA ALA A 372 12.71 19.54 -1.11
C ALA A 372 12.82 19.36 0.39
N PHE A 373 11.96 18.49 0.96
CA PHE A 373 11.91 18.17 2.39
C PHE A 373 11.97 16.65 2.58
N ALA A 374 13.00 16.19 3.27
CA ALA A 374 13.11 14.82 3.75
C ALA A 374 12.48 14.72 5.15
N LEU A 375 11.63 13.71 5.35
CA LEU A 375 10.92 13.46 6.59
C LEU A 375 11.46 12.20 7.29
N TYR A 376 11.27 12.13 8.59
CA TYR A 376 11.39 10.85 9.31
C TYR A 376 10.20 9.94 8.93
N PRO A 377 10.39 8.63 8.76
CA PRO A 377 9.28 7.72 8.46
C PRO A 377 8.24 7.70 9.58
N THR A 378 6.96 7.72 9.23
CA THR A 378 5.89 7.42 10.19
C THR A 378 6.04 6.00 10.71
N SER A 379 5.86 5.78 12.01
CA SER A 379 5.92 4.45 12.59
C SER A 379 4.59 3.68 12.47
N MET A 380 4.64 2.34 12.64
CA MET A 380 3.42 1.55 12.75
C MET A 380 2.60 1.92 13.99
N ASP A 381 3.26 2.30 15.09
CA ASP A 381 2.59 2.73 16.32
C ASP A 381 1.83 4.04 16.10
N ASP A 382 2.41 5.00 15.36
CA ASP A 382 1.70 6.24 14.97
C ASP A 382 0.47 5.94 14.11
N LEU A 383 0.60 5.05 13.12
CA LEU A 383 -0.51 4.64 12.27
C LEU A 383 -1.63 4.01 13.09
N MET A 384 -1.30 3.08 13.96
CA MET A 384 -2.27 2.40 14.81
C MET A 384 -2.94 3.38 15.78
N ALA A 385 -2.19 4.30 16.39
CA ALA A 385 -2.74 5.32 17.28
C ALA A 385 -3.73 6.27 16.58
N VAL A 386 -3.42 6.68 15.35
CA VAL A 386 -4.34 7.49 14.51
C VAL A 386 -5.61 6.72 14.19
N ALA A 387 -5.48 5.45 13.76
CA ALA A 387 -6.63 4.60 13.42
C ALA A 387 -7.50 4.29 14.64
N GLU A 388 -6.89 4.09 15.82
CA GLU A 388 -7.60 3.89 17.09
C GLU A 388 -8.38 5.12 17.56
N ALA A 389 -7.82 6.30 17.32
CA ALA A 389 -8.51 7.56 17.57
C ALA A 389 -9.66 7.84 16.59
N GLY A 390 -9.92 6.97 15.61
CA GLY A 390 -10.91 7.17 14.55
C GLY A 390 -10.60 8.37 13.66
N LYS A 391 -9.31 8.76 13.59
CA LYS A 391 -8.82 9.88 12.80
C LYS A 391 -8.17 9.39 11.51
N VAL A 392 -7.85 10.33 10.63
CA VAL A 392 -7.14 10.08 9.37
C VAL A 392 -5.82 10.83 9.31
N MET A 393 -4.84 10.20 8.68
CA MET A 393 -3.54 10.81 8.44
C MET A 393 -3.61 11.85 7.32
N PRO A 394 -2.70 12.83 7.28
CA PRO A 394 -2.47 13.64 6.10
C PRO A 394 -2.16 12.76 4.88
N THR A 395 -2.51 13.28 3.69
CA THR A 395 -2.22 12.59 2.42
C THR A 395 -0.72 12.26 2.32
N LYS A 396 -0.42 11.04 1.86
CA LYS A 396 0.95 10.59 1.63
C LYS A 396 1.83 10.61 2.90
N SER A 397 1.29 10.12 4.02
CA SER A 397 2.03 9.99 5.29
C SER A 397 2.80 8.67 5.42
N THR A 398 2.42 7.64 4.69
CA THR A 398 3.02 6.30 4.76
C THR A 398 3.45 5.79 3.38
N TRP A 399 4.62 5.19 3.30
CA TRP A 399 5.10 4.46 2.12
C TRP A 399 5.60 3.09 2.55
N PHE A 400 4.73 2.08 2.44
CA PHE A 400 5.08 0.71 2.81
C PHE A 400 5.99 0.05 1.78
N GLU A 401 7.04 -0.59 2.26
CA GLU A 401 7.93 -1.46 1.50
C GLU A 401 8.26 -2.72 2.32
N PRO A 402 8.44 -3.87 1.64
CA PRO A 402 8.22 -4.14 0.22
C PRO A 402 6.73 -4.14 -0.15
N LYS A 403 6.44 -3.87 -1.43
CA LYS A 403 5.07 -3.95 -1.95
C LYS A 403 4.63 -5.40 -2.14
N LEU A 404 3.34 -5.67 -1.96
CA LEU A 404 2.74 -6.95 -2.30
C LEU A 404 2.78 -7.17 -3.81
N ALA A 405 2.95 -8.42 -4.25
CA ALA A 405 2.83 -8.75 -5.67
C ALA A 405 1.36 -9.03 -6.04
N ASP A 406 0.90 -8.45 -7.15
CA ASP A 406 -0.30 -8.90 -7.84
C ASP A 406 -0.01 -10.24 -8.54
N GLY A 407 -1.00 -11.10 -8.65
CA GLY A 407 -0.91 -12.37 -9.37
C GLY A 407 -0.32 -13.54 -8.58
N LEU A 408 0.19 -13.34 -7.37
CA LEU A 408 0.67 -14.45 -6.54
C LEU A 408 -0.49 -15.27 -5.95
N VAL A 409 -1.54 -14.60 -5.48
CA VAL A 409 -2.82 -15.22 -5.06
C VAL A 409 -3.95 -14.23 -5.35
N SER A 410 -5.05 -14.73 -5.93
CA SER A 410 -6.29 -13.97 -6.13
C SER A 410 -7.47 -14.69 -5.47
N HIS A 411 -8.46 -13.91 -5.00
CA HIS A 411 -9.66 -14.43 -4.36
C HIS A 411 -10.84 -14.35 -5.33
N VAL A 412 -11.32 -15.52 -5.79
CA VAL A 412 -12.49 -15.64 -6.69
C VAL A 412 -13.77 -15.59 -5.87
N LEU A 413 -14.77 -14.86 -6.35
CA LEU A 413 -16.00 -14.54 -5.60
C LEU A 413 -17.21 -15.38 -6.07
N ASP A 414 -17.07 -16.69 -6.16
CA ASP A 414 -18.12 -17.62 -6.59
C ASP A 414 -19.20 -17.84 -5.51
#